data_ae7d6e00df8823edf240059a12aace7f
#
_entry.id   ae7d6e00df8823edf240059a12aace7f
#
_cell.length_a   1.000
_cell.length_b   1.000
_cell.length_c   1.000
_cell.angle_alpha   90.00
_cell.angle_beta   90.00
_cell.angle_gamma   90.00
#
_symmetry.space_group_name_H-M   'P 1'
#
loop_
_entity.id
_entity.type
_entity.pdbx_description
1 polymer ?
#
loop_
_entity_poly.entity_id
_entity_poly.type
_entity_poly.pdbx_seq_one_letter_code
_entity_poly.pdbx_strand_id
1 'polypeptide(L)'
;TINTTRLAMYPVGETYLELLHSDDPTSRTARWIASKGEGLFHICFEVEDIDEALEELKAKKVKLLNDTPVPGHNNSKIAFIDPEATGNMLIELVELSHSAHPAA
;
A
#
# COMPACT_ATOMS: atom_id res chain seq x y z
N THR A 1 9.40 12.71 -3.78
CA THR A 1 9.88 11.67 -4.71
C THR A 1 10.53 10.54 -3.93
N ILE A 2 10.17 9.32 -4.24
CA ILE A 2 10.72 8.14 -3.60
C ILE A 2 11.34 7.29 -4.70
N ASN A 3 12.66 7.11 -4.63
CA ASN A 3 13.41 6.49 -5.73
C ASN A 3 13.12 7.25 -7.02
N THR A 4 12.54 6.56 -8.01
CA THR A 4 12.18 7.16 -9.31
C THR A 4 10.68 7.45 -9.41
N THR A 5 9.93 7.27 -8.34
CA THR A 5 8.49 7.50 -8.33
C THR A 5 8.18 8.84 -7.68
N ARG A 6 7.41 9.66 -8.39
CA ARG A 6 6.92 10.95 -7.89
C ARG A 6 5.54 10.78 -7.30
N LEU A 7 5.31 11.40 -6.16
CA LEU A 7 4.06 11.31 -5.42
C LEU A 7 3.41 12.67 -5.31
N ALA A 8 2.08 12.70 -5.38
CA ALA A 8 1.30 13.87 -5.02
C ALA A 8 0.13 13.40 -4.15
N MET A 9 -0.06 14.06 -3.02
CA MET A 9 -1.09 13.69 -2.05
C MET A 9 -2.18 14.75 -2.03
N TYR A 10 -3.42 14.31 -2.14
CA TYR A 10 -4.59 15.18 -2.06
C TYR A 10 -5.48 14.74 -0.90
N PRO A 11 -5.68 15.57 0.11
CA PRO A 11 -6.58 15.22 1.20
C PRO A 11 -8.04 15.24 0.73
N VAL A 12 -8.79 14.21 1.11
CA VAL A 12 -10.22 14.09 0.82
C VAL A 12 -10.88 13.63 2.12
N GLY A 13 -11.38 14.60 2.92
CA GLY A 13 -11.86 14.30 4.26
C GLY A 13 -10.72 13.77 5.12
N GLU A 14 -10.89 12.62 5.73
CA GLU A 14 -9.86 11.98 6.55
C GLU A 14 -8.99 11.00 5.76
N THR A 15 -9.15 10.99 4.44
CA THR A 15 -8.41 10.10 3.57
C THR A 15 -7.50 10.88 2.63
N TYR A 16 -6.65 10.18 1.91
CA TYR A 16 -5.77 10.80 0.92
C TYR A 16 -5.88 10.07 -0.40
N LEU A 17 -5.94 10.84 -1.47
CA LEU A 17 -5.75 10.33 -2.81
C LEU A 17 -4.29 10.55 -3.19
N GLU A 18 -3.59 9.48 -3.47
CA GLU A 18 -2.17 9.53 -3.82
C GLU A 18 -2.00 9.29 -5.31
N LEU A 19 -1.37 10.24 -5.99
CA LEU A 19 -1.05 10.11 -7.41
C LEU A 19 0.41 9.71 -7.57
N LEU A 20 0.66 8.74 -8.41
CA LEU A 20 2.00 8.21 -8.64
C LEU A 20 2.39 8.36 -10.10
N HIS A 21 3.65 8.72 -10.33
CA HIS A 21 4.24 8.77 -11.66
C HIS A 21 5.72 8.40 -11.58
N SER A 22 6.25 7.73 -12.59
CA SER A 22 7.67 7.42 -12.66
C SER A 22 8.21 7.68 -14.06
N ASP A 23 9.37 8.33 -14.12
CA ASP A 23 10.08 8.57 -15.38
C ASP A 23 11.04 7.42 -15.72
N ASP A 24 11.22 6.47 -14.80
CA ASP A 24 12.08 5.31 -15.00
C ASP A 24 11.23 4.13 -15.50
N PRO A 25 11.38 3.71 -16.77
CA PRO A 25 10.56 2.63 -17.31
C PRO A 25 10.80 1.28 -16.64
N THR A 26 11.85 1.13 -15.85
CA THR A 26 12.13 -0.12 -15.13
C THR A 26 11.52 -0.13 -13.74
N SER A 27 10.94 0.98 -13.27
CA SER A 27 10.33 1.05 -11.96
C SER A 27 9.05 0.22 -11.92
N ARG A 28 8.67 -0.19 -10.70
CA ARG A 28 7.42 -0.93 -10.49
C ARG A 28 6.22 -0.11 -10.96
N THR A 29 6.19 1.18 -10.65
CA THR A 29 5.10 2.07 -11.04
C THR A 29 4.97 2.17 -12.56
N ALA A 30 6.06 2.41 -13.25
CA ALA A 30 6.03 2.51 -14.72
C ALA A 30 5.62 1.18 -15.36
N ARG A 31 6.12 0.06 -14.85
CA ARG A 31 5.75 -1.25 -15.38
C ARG A 31 4.28 -1.57 -15.16
N TRP A 32 3.73 -1.16 -14.02
CA TRP A 32 2.31 -1.31 -13.76
C TRP A 32 1.48 -0.53 -14.78
N ILE A 33 1.83 0.75 -14.99
CA ILE A 33 1.10 1.61 -15.93
C ILE A 33 1.20 1.07 -17.36
N ALA A 34 2.37 0.62 -17.76
CA ALA A 34 2.56 0.06 -19.10
C ALA A 34 1.75 -1.22 -19.31
N SER A 35 1.58 -2.03 -18.27
CA SER A 35 0.89 -3.30 -18.32
C SER A 35 -0.62 -3.15 -18.19
N LYS A 36 -1.09 -2.28 -17.32
CA LYS A 36 -2.50 -2.19 -16.92
C LYS A 36 -3.15 -0.85 -17.25
N GLY A 37 -2.38 0.11 -17.75
CA GLY A 37 -2.88 1.44 -18.01
C GLY A 37 -2.95 2.29 -16.74
N GLU A 38 -3.41 3.53 -16.90
CA GLU A 38 -3.64 4.42 -15.79
C GLU A 38 -4.88 3.97 -15.03
N GLY A 39 -4.87 4.09 -13.73
CA GLY A 39 -6.00 3.70 -12.91
C GLY A 39 -5.60 3.47 -11.48
N LEU A 40 -6.49 2.84 -10.75
CA LEU A 40 -6.28 2.57 -9.33
C LEU A 40 -5.24 1.46 -9.16
N PHE A 41 -4.14 1.78 -8.45
CA PHE A 41 -3.06 0.84 -8.19
C PHE A 41 -3.37 -0.02 -6.96
N HIS A 42 -3.59 0.60 -5.82
CA HIS A 42 -3.98 -0.12 -4.63
C HIS A 42 -4.76 0.78 -3.67
N ILE A 43 -5.39 0.15 -2.68
CA ILE A 43 -6.06 0.83 -1.57
C ILE A 43 -5.25 0.52 -0.32
N CYS A 44 -5.01 1.53 0.50
CA CYS A 44 -4.29 1.37 1.76
C CYS A 44 -5.22 1.67 2.94
N PHE A 45 -5.26 0.74 3.90
CA PHE A 45 -6.01 0.93 5.13
C PHE A 45 -5.05 1.09 6.31
N GLU A 46 -5.29 2.13 7.11
CA GLU A 46 -4.55 2.30 8.35
C GLU A 46 -5.13 1.40 9.43
N VAL A 47 -4.26 0.71 10.17
CA VAL A 47 -4.64 -0.12 11.30
C VAL A 47 -3.85 0.31 12.53
N GLU A 48 -4.38 0.08 13.72
CA GLU A 48 -3.70 0.45 14.96
C GLU A 48 -2.57 -0.52 15.29
N ASP A 49 -2.77 -1.82 15.04
CA ASP A 49 -1.80 -2.87 15.31
C ASP A 49 -1.79 -3.83 14.13
N ILE A 50 -0.75 -3.71 13.30
CA ILE A 50 -0.67 -4.51 12.08
C ILE A 50 -0.43 -5.99 12.37
N ASP A 51 0.29 -6.31 13.44
CA ASP A 51 0.49 -7.72 13.81
C ASP A 51 -0.84 -8.38 14.16
N GLU A 52 -1.67 -7.70 14.94
CA GLU A 52 -2.99 -8.20 15.30
C GLU A 52 -3.88 -8.32 14.07
N ALA A 53 -3.84 -7.32 13.18
CA ALA A 53 -4.62 -7.36 11.94
C ALA A 53 -4.24 -8.55 11.06
N LEU A 54 -2.95 -8.83 10.92
CA LEU A 54 -2.47 -9.96 10.14
C LEU A 54 -2.88 -11.29 10.77
N GLU A 55 -2.80 -11.41 12.09
CA GLU A 55 -3.24 -12.62 12.79
C GLU A 55 -4.73 -12.88 12.59
N GLU A 56 -5.54 -11.82 12.64
CA GLU A 56 -6.97 -11.95 12.39
C GLU A 56 -7.25 -12.42 10.96
N LEU A 57 -6.55 -11.85 9.98
CA LEU A 57 -6.71 -12.27 8.58
C LEU A 57 -6.27 -13.71 8.38
N LYS A 58 -5.18 -14.12 9.01
CA LYS A 58 -4.73 -15.52 8.95
C LYS A 58 -5.76 -16.46 9.56
N ALA A 59 -6.36 -16.08 10.68
CA ALA A 59 -7.38 -16.88 11.33
C ALA A 59 -8.62 -17.05 10.45
N LYS A 60 -8.90 -16.05 9.62
CA LYS A 60 -10.00 -16.11 8.65
C LYS A 60 -9.59 -16.73 7.32
N LYS A 61 -8.36 -17.24 7.23
CA LYS A 61 -7.79 -17.91 6.05
C LYS A 61 -7.73 -17.00 4.83
N VAL A 62 -7.50 -15.70 5.05
CA VAL A 62 -7.27 -14.75 3.97
C VAL A 62 -5.81 -14.87 3.52
N LYS A 63 -5.60 -15.03 2.23
CA LYS A 63 -4.27 -15.18 1.67
C LYS A 63 -3.52 -13.85 1.71
N LEU A 64 -2.28 -13.86 2.20
CA LEU A 64 -1.46 -12.66 2.36
C LEU A 64 -0.21 -12.76 1.50
N LEU A 65 0.26 -11.61 0.99
CA LEU A 65 1.58 -11.53 0.35
C LEU A 65 2.68 -11.43 1.40
N ASN A 66 2.37 -10.82 2.55
CA ASN A 66 3.30 -10.68 3.67
C ASN A 66 2.68 -11.29 4.91
N ASP A 67 3.27 -12.34 5.45
CA ASP A 67 2.80 -12.96 6.70
C ASP A 67 3.19 -12.14 7.93
N THR A 68 4.25 -11.35 7.81
CA THR A 68 4.74 -10.46 8.83
C THR A 68 4.94 -9.07 8.22
N PRO A 69 4.82 -8.00 9.02
CA PRO A 69 5.00 -6.65 8.50
C PRO A 69 6.41 -6.40 7.99
N VAL A 70 6.52 -5.52 7.01
CA VAL A 70 7.80 -5.03 6.50
C VAL A 70 7.87 -3.52 6.68
N PRO A 71 9.08 -2.92 6.69
CA PRO A 71 9.20 -1.47 6.83
C PRO A 71 8.57 -0.72 5.66
N GLY A 72 7.83 0.34 5.99
CA GLY A 72 7.31 1.30 5.03
C GLY A 72 7.93 2.67 5.24
N HIS A 73 7.29 3.70 4.69
CA HIS A 73 7.79 5.07 4.79
C HIS A 73 7.53 5.65 6.18
N ASN A 74 8.44 6.55 6.63
CA ASN A 74 8.29 7.27 7.89
C ASN A 74 8.14 6.34 9.10
N ASN A 75 8.93 5.26 9.12
CA ASN A 75 8.92 4.27 10.18
C ASN A 75 7.58 3.54 10.34
N SER A 76 6.77 3.53 9.28
CA SER A 76 5.55 2.73 9.28
C SER A 76 5.87 1.25 9.11
N LYS A 77 4.87 0.43 9.39
CA LYS A 77 4.91 -1.01 9.11
C LYS A 77 3.81 -1.29 8.11
N ILE A 78 4.13 -2.03 7.06
CA ILE A 78 3.15 -2.33 6.01
C ILE A 78 3.08 -3.82 5.72
N ALA A 79 1.96 -4.23 5.13
CA ALA A 79 1.78 -5.58 4.61
C ALA A 79 0.72 -5.55 3.54
N PHE A 80 0.77 -6.51 2.62
CA PHE A 80 -0.18 -6.58 1.51
C PHE A 80 -1.00 -7.86 1.58
N ILE A 81 -2.28 -7.73 1.25
CA ILE A 81 -3.17 -8.88 1.07
C ILE A 81 -3.00 -9.37 -0.38
N ASP A 82 -2.97 -10.69 -0.57
CA ASP A 82 -2.86 -11.25 -1.91
C ASP A 82 -4.08 -10.86 -2.74
N PRO A 83 -3.90 -10.31 -3.95
CA PRO A 83 -5.02 -9.93 -4.80
C PRO A 83 -6.00 -11.08 -5.11
N GLU A 84 -5.59 -12.33 -5.02
CA GLU A 84 -6.52 -13.45 -5.18
C GLU A 84 -7.63 -13.44 -4.14
N ALA A 85 -7.36 -12.90 -2.95
CA ALA A 85 -8.36 -12.84 -1.87
C ALA A 85 -9.30 -11.66 -1.99
N THR A 86 -9.00 -10.69 -2.85
CA THR A 86 -9.69 -9.40 -2.91
C THR A 86 -10.19 -9.03 -4.31
N GLY A 87 -10.44 -10.03 -5.15
CA GLY A 87 -10.98 -9.79 -6.49
C GLY A 87 -10.02 -9.02 -7.39
N ASN A 88 -8.73 -9.33 -7.30
CA ASN A 88 -7.65 -8.73 -8.08
C ASN A 88 -7.30 -7.29 -7.69
N MET A 89 -7.77 -6.81 -6.53
CA MET A 89 -7.39 -5.51 -6.02
C MET A 89 -6.24 -5.67 -5.04
N LEU A 90 -5.16 -4.92 -5.22
CA LEU A 90 -4.05 -4.90 -4.26
C LEU A 90 -4.46 -4.05 -3.06
N ILE A 91 -4.46 -4.64 -1.87
CA ILE A 91 -4.80 -3.94 -0.64
C ILE A 91 -3.60 -3.95 0.29
N GLU A 92 -3.22 -2.76 0.74
CA GLU A 92 -2.13 -2.55 1.68
C GLU A 92 -2.71 -2.25 3.06
N LEU A 93 -2.07 -2.78 4.10
CA LEU A 93 -2.32 -2.38 5.48
C LEU A 93 -1.13 -1.59 5.96
N VAL A 94 -1.37 -0.53 6.73
CA VAL A 94 -0.30 0.30 7.29
C VAL A 94 -0.57 0.61 8.74
N GLU A 95 0.47 0.44 9.57
CA GLU A 95 0.49 0.94 10.94
C GLU A 95 1.45 2.11 10.95
N LEU A 96 0.93 3.30 11.23
CA LEU A 96 1.74 4.51 11.22
C LEU A 96 2.50 4.67 12.54
N SER A 97 3.68 5.26 12.48
CA SER A 97 4.36 5.71 13.68
C SER A 97 3.63 6.95 14.23
N HIS A 98 3.86 7.27 15.51
CA HIS A 98 3.16 8.38 16.16
C HIS A 98 3.35 9.74 15.48
N SER A 99 4.43 9.91 14.74
CA SER A 99 4.75 11.17 14.07
C SER A 99 4.57 11.12 12.56
N ALA A 100 4.08 10.00 12.01
CA ALA A 100 3.98 9.83 10.58
C ALA A 100 2.70 10.46 10.03
N HIS A 101 2.79 10.98 8.79
CA HIS A 101 1.62 11.31 8.00
C HIS A 101 1.24 10.08 7.17
N PRO A 102 -0.06 9.95 6.82
CA PRO A 102 -0.47 8.87 5.93
C PRO A 102 0.26 8.99 4.60
N ALA A 103 1.03 7.98 4.28
CA ALA A 103 1.73 7.87 3.00
C ALA A 103 1.87 6.40 2.68
N ALA A 104 1.44 6.04 1.52
CA ALA A 104 1.48 4.65 1.09
C ALA A 104 2.90 4.15 0.87
#